data_30b5a609663e2a9a3218002a0d958bf9
#
_entry.id   30b5a609663e2a9a3218002a0d958bf9
#
_cell.length_a   1.000
_cell.length_b   1.000
_cell.length_c   1.000
_cell.angle_alpha   90.00
_cell.angle_beta   90.00
_cell.angle_gamma   90.00
#
_symmetry.space_group_name_H-M   'P 1'
#
loop_
_entity.id
_entity.type
_entity.pdbx_description
1 polymer ?
#
loop_
_entity_poly.entity_id
_entity_poly.type
_entity_poly.pdbx_seq_one_letter_code
_entity_poly.pdbx_strand_id
1 'polypeptide(L)'
;MDAQQKLVTLINETATPISSSDYSSLLDRIGDARFVLIGEATHGTHEFYQTRIEITQQLIEKKGFMGVAIEGDWPDAHRVHRYIQGKSDDGIPGNLSMSIL
;
A
#
# COMPACT_ATOMS: atom_id res chain seq x y z
N MET A 1 3.12 34.36 12.28
CA MET A 1 3.20 32.88 12.19
C MET A 1 4.62 32.46 11.84
N ASP A 2 5.24 31.61 12.62
CA ASP A 2 6.52 31.00 12.26
C ASP A 2 6.36 29.96 11.13
N ALA A 3 7.46 29.42 10.62
CA ALA A 3 7.43 28.48 9.52
C ALA A 3 6.69 27.18 9.89
N GLN A 4 6.80 26.72 11.13
CA GLN A 4 6.14 25.53 11.60
C GLN A 4 4.61 25.72 11.66
N GLN A 5 4.15 26.85 12.17
CA GLN A 5 2.72 27.18 12.22
C GLN A 5 2.12 27.30 10.83
N LYS A 6 2.84 27.90 9.89
CA LYS A 6 2.42 27.98 8.48
C LYS A 6 2.28 26.60 7.85
N LEU A 7 3.22 25.70 8.13
CA LEU A 7 3.18 24.32 7.62
C LEU A 7 1.98 23.56 8.20
N VAL A 8 1.74 23.65 9.51
CA VAL A 8 0.59 23.00 10.15
C VAL A 8 -0.72 23.53 9.58
N THR A 9 -0.84 24.84 9.40
CA THR A 9 -2.02 25.45 8.77
C THR A 9 -2.25 24.92 7.36
N LEU A 10 -1.21 24.88 6.54
CA LEU A 10 -1.29 24.38 5.17
C LEU A 10 -1.73 22.89 5.14
N ILE A 11 -1.16 22.07 6.00
CA ILE A 11 -1.55 20.65 6.10
C ILE A 11 -3.02 20.53 6.48
N ASN A 12 -3.48 21.27 7.50
CA ASN A 12 -4.87 21.23 7.95
C ASN A 12 -5.86 21.69 6.86
N GLU A 13 -5.47 22.61 6.03
CA GLU A 13 -6.31 23.15 4.95
C GLU A 13 -6.34 22.25 3.72
N THR A 14 -5.26 21.50 3.47
CA THR A 14 -5.09 20.73 2.22
C THR A 14 -5.19 19.22 2.40
N ALA A 15 -4.93 18.69 3.58
CA ALA A 15 -4.98 17.26 3.82
C ALA A 15 -6.42 16.75 3.90
N THR A 16 -6.64 15.61 3.30
CA THR A 16 -7.90 14.87 3.46
C THR A 16 -7.67 13.74 4.46
N PRO A 17 -8.36 13.72 5.60
CA PRO A 17 -8.23 12.64 6.56
C PRO A 17 -8.67 11.30 5.98
N ILE A 18 -7.94 10.24 6.27
CA ILE A 18 -8.36 8.86 6.00
C ILE A 18 -9.10 8.39 7.25
N SER A 19 -10.40 8.17 7.12
CA SER A 19 -11.22 7.68 8.22
C SER A 19 -11.85 6.34 7.87
N SER A 20 -11.77 5.39 8.81
CA SER A 20 -12.51 4.12 8.71
C SER A 20 -12.26 3.34 7.42
N SER A 21 -11.04 3.30 6.92
CA SER A 21 -10.68 2.60 5.68
C SER A 21 -11.43 3.10 4.44
N ASP A 22 -11.90 4.34 4.45
CA ASP A 22 -12.48 4.98 3.27
C ASP A 22 -11.40 5.69 2.46
N TYR A 23 -11.05 5.12 1.32
CA TYR A 23 -10.04 5.63 0.41
C TYR A 23 -10.62 6.27 -0.86
N SER A 24 -11.90 6.58 -0.87
CA SER A 24 -12.60 7.10 -2.07
C SER A 24 -11.93 8.35 -2.63
N SER A 25 -11.58 9.33 -1.77
CA SER A 25 -10.91 10.55 -2.19
C SER A 25 -9.54 10.28 -2.82
N LEU A 26 -8.80 9.32 -2.27
CA LEU A 26 -7.50 8.91 -2.82
C LEU A 26 -7.68 8.26 -4.19
N LEU A 27 -8.63 7.35 -4.33
CA LEU A 27 -8.92 6.68 -5.59
C LEU A 27 -9.35 7.67 -6.67
N ASP A 28 -10.14 8.66 -6.31
CA ASP A 28 -10.56 9.73 -7.24
C ASP A 28 -9.35 10.55 -7.72
N ARG A 29 -8.41 10.85 -6.81
CA ARG A 29 -7.18 11.57 -7.18
C ARG A 29 -6.25 10.75 -8.06
N ILE A 30 -6.20 9.43 -7.86
CA ILE A 30 -5.42 8.53 -8.71
C ILE A 30 -5.95 8.53 -10.14
N GLY A 31 -7.27 8.65 -10.32
CA GLY A 31 -7.89 8.76 -11.63
C GLY A 31 -7.48 7.61 -12.56
N ASP A 32 -6.96 7.95 -13.72
CA ASP A 32 -6.53 7.02 -14.76
C ASP A 32 -5.03 6.70 -14.72
N ALA A 33 -4.36 6.95 -13.62
CA ALA A 33 -2.94 6.65 -13.48
C ALA A 33 -2.67 5.16 -13.69
N ARG A 34 -1.64 4.86 -14.48
CA ARG A 34 -1.23 3.48 -14.79
C ARG A 34 -0.23 2.91 -13.77
N PHE A 35 0.41 3.78 -13.02
CA PHE A 35 1.37 3.42 -11.97
C PHE A 35 1.02 4.19 -10.71
N VAL A 36 1.00 3.48 -9.60
CA VAL A 36 0.82 4.06 -8.26
C VAL A 36 1.99 3.61 -7.41
N LEU A 37 2.71 4.57 -6.86
CA LEU A 37 3.84 4.30 -5.98
C LEU A 37 3.40 4.53 -4.53
N ILE A 38 3.53 3.50 -3.73
CA ILE A 38 3.19 3.56 -2.30
C ILE A 38 4.49 3.49 -1.53
N GLY A 39 4.86 4.62 -0.94
CA GLY A 39 6.09 4.74 -0.17
C GLY A 39 6.04 3.99 1.15
N GLU A 40 7.16 4.03 1.84
CA GLU A 40 7.35 3.41 3.14
C GLU A 40 7.55 4.48 4.20
N ALA A 41 7.12 4.20 5.43
CA ALA A 41 7.45 5.03 6.57
C ALA A 41 8.42 4.29 7.51
N THR A 42 7.94 3.69 8.59
CA THR A 42 8.78 2.92 9.50
C THR A 42 8.43 1.43 9.43
N HIS A 43 9.43 0.56 9.61
CA HIS A 43 9.21 -0.89 9.65
C HIS A 43 8.46 -1.38 10.91
N GLY A 44 8.33 -0.55 11.93
CA GLY A 44 7.79 -0.95 13.23
C GLY A 44 6.33 -0.59 13.46
N THR A 45 5.63 -0.01 12.49
CA THR A 45 4.27 0.48 12.69
C THR A 45 3.27 -0.35 11.87
N HIS A 46 2.52 -1.18 12.57
CA HIS A 46 1.51 -2.06 11.99
C HIS A 46 0.49 -1.30 11.12
N GLU A 47 0.01 -0.17 11.58
CA GLU A 47 -1.01 0.63 10.93
C GLU A 47 -0.57 1.15 9.55
N PHE A 48 0.71 1.43 9.36
CA PHE A 48 1.24 1.82 8.06
C PHE A 48 1.15 0.68 7.05
N TYR A 49 1.49 -0.53 7.47
CA TYR A 49 1.37 -1.72 6.61
C TYR A 49 -0.07 -2.07 6.33
N GLN A 50 -0.92 -1.99 7.34
CA GLN A 50 -2.36 -2.22 7.18
C GLN A 50 -2.97 -1.28 6.15
N THR A 51 -2.68 0.01 6.25
CA THR A 51 -3.15 1.02 5.30
C THR A 51 -2.66 0.74 3.88
N ARG A 52 -1.39 0.34 3.71
CA ARG A 52 -0.83 -0.01 2.39
C ARG A 52 -1.52 -1.22 1.79
N ILE A 53 -1.79 -2.24 2.57
CA ILE A 53 -2.52 -3.43 2.13
C ILE A 53 -3.92 -3.04 1.66
N GLU A 54 -4.64 -2.27 2.44
CA GLU A 54 -6.00 -1.82 2.12
C GLU A 54 -6.03 -0.98 0.84
N ILE A 55 -5.10 -0.05 0.68
CA ILE A 55 -4.98 0.75 -0.55
C ILE A 55 -4.68 -0.16 -1.74
N THR A 56 -3.74 -1.09 -1.60
CA THR A 56 -3.38 -2.03 -2.67
C THR A 56 -4.57 -2.88 -3.09
N GLN A 57 -5.33 -3.40 -2.14
CA GLN A 57 -6.57 -4.14 -2.42
C GLN A 57 -7.58 -3.30 -3.20
N GLN A 58 -7.81 -2.06 -2.78
CA GLN A 58 -8.72 -1.14 -3.46
C GLN A 58 -8.28 -0.84 -4.90
N LEU A 59 -6.97 -0.68 -5.12
CA LEU A 59 -6.41 -0.47 -6.45
C LEU A 59 -6.66 -1.66 -7.38
N ILE A 60 -6.47 -2.86 -6.87
CA ILE A 60 -6.73 -4.09 -7.63
C ILE A 60 -8.22 -4.23 -7.93
N GLU A 61 -9.06 -4.13 -6.92
CA GLU A 61 -10.50 -4.39 -7.03
C GLU A 61 -11.26 -3.31 -7.78
N LYS A 62 -10.92 -2.04 -7.56
CA LYS A 62 -11.69 -0.90 -8.08
C LYS A 62 -11.06 -0.20 -9.27
N LYS A 63 -9.75 -0.27 -9.41
CA LYS A 63 -9.01 0.41 -10.49
C LYS A 63 -8.41 -0.54 -11.51
N GLY A 64 -8.53 -1.84 -11.31
CA GLY A 64 -8.08 -2.84 -12.28
C GLY A 64 -6.57 -2.98 -12.39
N PHE A 65 -5.82 -2.63 -11.36
CA PHE A 65 -4.37 -2.88 -11.34
C PHE A 65 -4.12 -4.39 -11.33
N MET A 66 -3.23 -4.86 -12.19
CA MET A 66 -3.00 -6.27 -12.43
C MET A 66 -1.70 -6.80 -11.84
N GLY A 67 -0.88 -5.95 -11.29
CA GLY A 67 0.42 -6.34 -10.76
C GLY A 67 0.85 -5.48 -9.59
N VAL A 68 1.56 -6.09 -8.66
CA VAL A 68 2.20 -5.43 -7.54
C VAL A 68 3.69 -5.72 -7.62
N ALA A 69 4.49 -4.66 -7.73
CA ALA A 69 5.94 -4.77 -7.66
C ALA A 69 6.39 -4.44 -6.24
N ILE A 70 7.18 -5.30 -5.67
CA ILE A 70 7.67 -5.16 -4.30
C ILE A 70 9.20 -5.17 -4.28
N GLU A 71 9.78 -4.54 -3.28
CA GLU A 71 11.16 -4.78 -2.90
C GLU A 71 11.19 -5.98 -1.94
N GLY A 72 11.99 -6.98 -2.23
CA GLY A 72 12.05 -8.17 -1.41
C GLY A 72 12.95 -9.24 -2.03
N ASP A 73 13.22 -10.30 -1.27
CA ASP A 73 14.01 -11.42 -1.73
C ASP A 73 13.25 -12.20 -2.82
N TRP A 74 13.94 -12.43 -3.93
CA TRP A 74 13.33 -13.07 -5.09
C TRP A 74 12.72 -14.46 -4.78
N PRO A 75 13.37 -15.37 -4.05
CA PRO A 75 12.79 -16.68 -3.78
C PRO A 75 11.45 -16.62 -3.02
N ASP A 76 11.36 -15.77 -2.02
CA ASP A 76 10.14 -15.60 -1.21
C ASP A 76 9.04 -14.93 -2.04
N ALA A 77 9.37 -13.89 -2.78
CA ALA A 77 8.43 -13.22 -3.68
C ALA A 77 7.89 -14.18 -4.75
N HIS A 78 8.75 -15.04 -5.31
CA HIS A 78 8.35 -16.04 -6.29
C HIS A 78 7.39 -17.09 -5.69
N ARG A 79 7.61 -17.52 -4.45
CA ARG A 79 6.70 -18.45 -3.76
C ARG A 79 5.32 -17.85 -3.58
N VAL A 80 5.23 -16.59 -3.15
CA VAL A 80 3.96 -15.87 -3.03
C VAL A 80 3.29 -15.76 -4.40
N HIS A 81 4.04 -15.39 -5.44
CA HIS A 81 3.52 -15.29 -6.80
C HIS A 81 2.92 -16.62 -7.27
N ARG A 82 3.59 -17.73 -7.06
CA ARG A 82 3.06 -19.06 -7.37
C ARG A 82 1.79 -19.39 -6.59
N TYR A 83 1.76 -19.04 -5.31
CA TYR A 83 0.60 -19.25 -4.48
C TYR A 83 -0.63 -18.50 -4.99
N ILE A 84 -0.51 -17.21 -5.27
CA ILE A 84 -1.64 -16.41 -5.77
C ILE A 84 -2.12 -16.83 -7.15
N GLN A 85 -1.27 -17.51 -7.93
CA GLN A 85 -1.66 -18.11 -9.21
C GLN A 85 -2.25 -19.52 -9.08
N GLY A 86 -2.39 -20.05 -7.88
CA GLY A 86 -2.88 -21.41 -7.66
C GLY A 86 -1.92 -22.51 -8.11
N LYS A 87 -0.62 -22.19 -8.24
CA LYS A 87 0.40 -23.12 -8.75
C LYS A 87 1.27 -23.74 -7.67
N SER A 88 0.96 -23.51 -6.40
CA SER A 88 1.71 -24.03 -5.26
C SER A 88 0.76 -24.67 -4.27
N ASP A 89 1.07 -25.93 -3.89
CA ASP A 89 0.34 -26.66 -2.86
C ASP A 89 0.83 -26.33 -1.44
N ASP A 90 1.94 -25.59 -1.34
CA ASP A 90 2.61 -25.37 -0.06
C ASP A 90 1.98 -24.24 0.71
N GLY A 91 0.88 -23.81 0.73
CA GLY A 91 0.41 -22.65 1.50
C GLY A 91 1.49 -21.55 1.67
N ILE A 92 1.17 -20.37 2.09
CA ILE A 92 2.19 -19.38 2.43
C ILE A 92 2.67 -19.68 3.84
N PRO A 93 3.92 -20.17 4.04
CA PRO A 93 4.44 -20.37 5.39
C PRO A 93 4.46 -19.04 6.15
N GLY A 94 4.01 -19.06 7.39
CA GLY A 94 4.03 -17.88 8.25
C GLY A 94 5.43 -17.35 8.57
N ASN A 95 6.48 -18.03 8.10
CA ASN A 95 7.87 -17.64 8.28
C ASN A 95 8.48 -17.00 7.01
N LEU A 96 7.68 -16.61 6.05
CA LEU A 96 8.20 -15.83 4.93
C LEU A 96 8.75 -14.51 5.45
N SER A 97 10.06 -14.38 5.34
CA SER A 97 10.76 -13.13 5.57
C SER A 97 10.45 -12.15 4.43
N MET A 98 9.20 -11.88 4.25
CA MET A 98 8.77 -10.80 3.38
C MET A 98 8.52 -9.56 4.23
N SER A 99 9.43 -8.64 4.16
CA SER A 99 9.06 -7.24 4.34
C SER A 99 8.14 -6.90 3.18
N ILE A 100 6.85 -7.04 3.38
CA ILE A 100 5.90 -6.38 2.49
C ILE A 100 6.10 -4.90 2.76
N LEU A 101 6.84 -4.29 1.91
CA LEU A 101 7.14 -2.88 1.95
C LEU A 101 5.90 -2.07 1.63
#